data_6dbcb75e59fbb3e00f610e9666568241
#
_entry.id   6dbcb75e59fbb3e00f610e9666568241
#
_cell.length_a   1.000
_cell.length_b   1.000
_cell.length_c   1.000
_cell.angle_alpha   90.00
_cell.angle_beta   90.00
_cell.angle_gamma   90.00
#
_symmetry.space_group_name_H-M   'P 1'
#
loop_
_entity.id
_entity.type
_entity.pdbx_description
1 polymer ?
#
loop_
_entity_poly.entity_id
_entity_poly.type
_entity_poly.pdbx_seq_one_letter_code
_entity_poly.pdbx_strand_id
1 'polypeptide(L)'
;MSSILLELVGHMRWADTIVADSLAPAIRQLDRTRVADPVSVFAHVAATEHLWYSRIRGTPADLAVWPDITVAESRAIALRHADLFDEIVAGGGDALDQLVSYRNSAGRDFRNSVRDIVIHVTMHGSYHRGQIARLVRAAGGEPPYTDYIQYQRLDQL
;
A
#
# COMPACT_ATOMS: atom_id res chain seq x y z
N MET A 1 -20.22 -4.02 7.66
CA MET A 1 -19.33 -3.16 6.82
C MET A 1 -17.89 -3.12 7.33
N SER A 2 -17.62 -3.08 8.63
CA SER A 2 -16.24 -3.14 9.15
C SER A 2 -15.51 -4.44 8.80
N SER A 3 -16.18 -5.60 8.70
CA SER A 3 -15.54 -6.86 8.32
C SER A 3 -14.89 -6.83 6.94
N ILE A 4 -15.57 -6.28 5.93
CA ILE A 4 -15.00 -6.17 4.57
C ILE A 4 -13.77 -5.26 4.56
N LEU A 5 -13.78 -4.15 5.30
CA LEU A 5 -12.61 -3.27 5.37
C LEU A 5 -11.43 -3.95 6.06
N LEU A 6 -11.67 -4.73 7.12
CA LEU A 6 -10.63 -5.53 7.77
C LEU A 6 -10.05 -6.58 6.80
N GLU A 7 -10.90 -7.25 6.04
CA GLU A 7 -10.44 -8.21 5.01
C GLU A 7 -9.59 -7.51 3.92
N LEU A 8 -9.98 -6.31 3.49
CA LEU A 8 -9.21 -5.54 2.51
C LEU A 8 -7.86 -5.09 3.06
N VAL A 9 -7.79 -4.66 4.33
CA VAL A 9 -6.52 -4.30 4.99
C VAL A 9 -5.66 -5.54 5.21
N GLY A 10 -6.25 -6.67 5.61
CA GLY A 10 -5.56 -7.94 5.73
C GLY A 10 -4.97 -8.41 4.40
N HIS A 11 -5.75 -8.31 3.30
CA HIS A 11 -5.25 -8.57 1.96
C HIS A 11 -4.09 -7.61 1.58
N MET A 12 -4.20 -6.32 1.87
CA MET A 12 -3.14 -5.34 1.63
C MET A 12 -1.85 -5.76 2.33
N ARG A 13 -1.89 -6.07 3.63
CA ARG A 13 -0.75 -6.57 4.43
C ARG A 13 -0.09 -7.79 3.81
N TRP A 14 -0.90 -8.81 3.47
CA TRP A 14 -0.42 -10.03 2.85
C TRP A 14 0.23 -9.76 1.49
N ALA A 15 -0.43 -8.98 0.64
CA ALA A 15 0.03 -8.69 -0.71
C ALA A 15 1.34 -7.90 -0.72
N ASP A 16 1.53 -6.95 0.20
CA ASP A 16 2.76 -6.17 0.34
C ASP A 16 3.92 -7.03 0.86
N THR A 17 3.63 -8.03 1.69
CA THR A 17 4.61 -9.04 2.09
C THR A 17 5.07 -9.86 0.89
N ILE A 18 4.15 -10.36 0.06
CA ILE A 18 4.47 -11.12 -1.16
C ILE A 18 5.29 -10.29 -2.14
N VAL A 19 4.95 -9.01 -2.31
CA VAL A 19 5.74 -8.09 -3.16
C VAL A 19 7.16 -7.94 -2.63
N ALA A 20 7.32 -7.66 -1.34
CA ALA A 20 8.64 -7.49 -0.74
C ALA A 20 9.50 -8.75 -0.89
N ASP A 21 8.92 -9.92 -0.66
CA ASP A 21 9.60 -11.20 -0.80
C ASP A 21 10.00 -11.50 -2.25
N SER A 22 9.19 -11.10 -3.24
CA SER A 22 9.51 -11.26 -4.66
C SER A 22 10.59 -10.29 -5.15
N LEU A 23 10.67 -9.09 -4.56
CA LEU A 23 11.64 -8.08 -4.93
C LEU A 23 13.03 -8.33 -4.32
N ALA A 24 13.12 -8.94 -3.14
CA ALA A 24 14.38 -9.16 -2.43
C ALA A 24 15.43 -9.94 -3.24
N PRO A 25 15.10 -11.04 -3.97
CA PRO A 25 16.05 -11.70 -4.86
C PRO A 25 16.25 -10.99 -6.20
N ALA A 26 15.24 -10.28 -6.72
CA ALA A 26 15.25 -9.62 -8.01
C ALA A 26 16.17 -8.39 -8.06
N ILE A 27 16.47 -7.75 -6.93
CA ILE A 27 17.31 -6.53 -6.83
C ILE A 27 18.69 -6.71 -7.47
N ARG A 28 19.24 -7.93 -7.46
CA ARG A 28 20.58 -8.21 -8.02
C ARG A 28 20.60 -8.21 -9.56
N GLN A 29 19.44 -8.28 -10.21
CA GLN A 29 19.29 -8.41 -11.66
C GLN A 29 18.59 -7.20 -12.31
N LEU A 30 18.02 -6.29 -11.48
CA LEU A 30 17.30 -5.14 -11.99
C LEU A 30 18.25 -3.99 -12.35
N ASP A 31 18.16 -3.54 -13.59
CA ASP A 31 18.80 -2.30 -14.05
C ASP A 31 18.01 -1.10 -13.44
N ARG A 32 18.53 -0.57 -12.34
CA ARG A 32 17.93 0.57 -11.59
C ARG A 32 17.99 1.90 -12.35
N THR A 33 18.53 1.95 -13.57
CA THR A 33 18.60 3.16 -14.38
C THR A 33 17.31 3.41 -15.20
N ARG A 34 16.33 2.48 -15.15
CA ARG A 34 15.07 2.61 -15.86
C ARG A 34 14.06 3.48 -15.10
N VAL A 35 13.31 4.29 -15.84
CA VAL A 35 12.29 5.25 -15.36
C VAL A 35 11.14 4.59 -14.56
N ALA A 36 11.02 3.27 -14.54
CA ALA A 36 10.05 2.52 -13.75
C ALA A 36 10.73 1.29 -13.14
N ASP A 37 11.33 1.48 -11.99
CA ASP A 37 11.93 0.43 -11.17
C ASP A 37 10.84 -0.13 -10.22
N PRO A 38 10.59 -1.46 -10.16
CA PRO A 38 9.60 -2.05 -9.28
C PRO A 38 9.85 -1.75 -7.80
N VAL A 39 11.10 -1.53 -7.39
CA VAL A 39 11.45 -1.10 -6.02
C VAL A 39 10.92 0.30 -5.74
N SER A 40 11.11 1.25 -6.66
CA SER A 40 10.57 2.60 -6.55
C SER A 40 9.04 2.61 -6.50
N VAL A 41 8.37 1.74 -7.28
CA VAL A 41 6.90 1.61 -7.23
C VAL A 41 6.45 1.05 -5.88
N PHE A 42 7.15 0.08 -5.31
CA PHE A 42 6.82 -0.44 -3.98
C PHE A 42 7.07 0.60 -2.88
N ALA A 43 8.16 1.36 -2.97
CA ALA A 43 8.43 2.49 -2.09
C ALA A 43 7.31 3.54 -2.12
N HIS A 44 6.77 3.83 -3.32
CA HIS A 44 5.62 4.71 -3.49
C HIS A 44 4.34 4.14 -2.85
N VAL A 45 4.08 2.83 -2.94
CA VAL A 45 2.94 2.20 -2.25
C VAL A 45 3.03 2.45 -0.75
N ALA A 46 4.16 2.09 -0.13
CA ALA A 46 4.38 2.28 1.31
C ALA A 46 4.30 3.76 1.74
N ALA A 47 4.87 4.67 0.93
CA ALA A 47 4.80 6.10 1.18
C ALA A 47 3.38 6.67 1.06
N THR A 48 2.56 6.12 0.17
CA THR A 48 1.15 6.52 0.03
C THR A 48 0.32 6.05 1.23
N GLU A 49 0.55 4.86 1.74
CA GLU A 49 -0.07 4.39 2.99
C GLU A 49 0.27 5.31 4.17
N HIS A 50 1.55 5.68 4.31
CA HIS A 50 2.01 6.65 5.30
C HIS A 50 1.33 8.00 5.14
N LEU A 51 1.27 8.54 3.92
CA LEU A 51 0.64 9.83 3.62
C LEU A 51 -0.83 9.87 4.04
N TRP A 52 -1.59 8.83 3.67
CA TRP A 52 -3.02 8.78 3.97
C TRP A 52 -3.31 8.56 5.45
N TYR A 53 -2.50 7.73 6.12
CA TYR A 53 -2.57 7.60 7.58
C TYR A 53 -2.30 8.95 8.26
N SER A 54 -1.25 9.66 7.86
CA SER A 54 -0.92 10.99 8.40
C SER A 54 -2.05 11.99 8.21
N ARG A 55 -2.74 11.96 7.06
CA ARG A 55 -3.93 12.78 6.81
C ARG A 55 -5.08 12.46 7.76
N ILE A 56 -5.36 11.17 8.01
CA ILE A 56 -6.39 10.75 8.98
C ILE A 56 -6.05 11.26 10.38
N ARG A 57 -4.77 11.21 10.76
CA ARG A 57 -4.29 11.65 12.09
C ARG A 57 -4.09 13.16 12.20
N GLY A 58 -4.18 13.91 11.11
CA GLY A 58 -3.90 15.34 11.10
C GLY A 58 -2.43 15.68 11.41
N THR A 59 -1.51 14.76 11.09
CA THR A 59 -0.07 14.93 11.30
C THR A 59 0.64 15.20 9.97
N PRO A 60 1.78 15.91 9.96
CA PRO A 60 2.60 16.04 8.76
C PRO A 60 3.08 14.66 8.27
N ALA A 61 3.06 14.44 6.95
CA ALA A 61 3.74 13.32 6.34
C ALA A 61 5.21 13.70 6.13
N ASP A 62 6.11 12.95 6.75
CA ASP A 62 7.56 13.18 6.74
C ASP A 62 8.29 12.37 5.66
N LEU A 63 7.54 11.69 4.81
CA LEU A 63 8.06 10.88 3.72
C LEU A 63 7.63 11.46 2.36
N ALA A 64 8.57 11.54 1.41
CA ALA A 64 8.25 11.94 0.04
C ALA A 64 7.30 10.91 -0.61
N VAL A 65 6.45 11.34 -1.55
CA VAL A 65 5.50 10.45 -2.24
C VAL A 65 6.22 9.38 -3.08
N TRP A 66 7.41 9.70 -3.57
CA TRP A 66 8.34 8.80 -4.27
C TRP A 66 9.68 8.81 -3.54
N PRO A 67 9.81 8.11 -2.40
CA PRO A 67 11.05 8.14 -1.63
C PRO A 67 12.10 7.21 -2.24
N ASP A 68 13.36 7.53 -2.06
CA ASP A 68 14.48 6.63 -2.38
C ASP A 68 14.81 5.80 -1.12
N ILE A 69 14.05 4.72 -0.95
CA ILE A 69 14.20 3.78 0.17
C ILE A 69 14.30 2.34 -0.34
N THR A 70 14.85 1.49 0.49
CA THR A 70 15.04 0.06 0.19
C THR A 70 13.73 -0.73 0.26
N VAL A 71 13.73 -1.95 -0.31
CA VAL A 71 12.60 -2.90 -0.16
C VAL A 71 12.33 -3.22 1.31
N ALA A 72 13.38 -3.34 2.13
CA ALA A 72 13.24 -3.66 3.55
C ALA A 72 12.57 -2.50 4.32
N GLU A 73 12.95 -1.26 4.03
CA GLU A 73 12.33 -0.06 4.61
C GLU A 73 10.88 0.08 4.13
N SER A 74 10.61 -0.11 2.84
CA SER A 74 9.25 -0.09 2.27
C SER A 74 8.36 -1.12 2.94
N ARG A 75 8.86 -2.36 3.11
CA ARG A 75 8.15 -3.44 3.84
C ARG A 75 7.83 -3.06 5.27
N ALA A 76 8.81 -2.51 6.00
CA ALA A 76 8.61 -2.12 7.40
C ALA A 76 7.53 -1.02 7.53
N ILE A 77 7.52 -0.04 6.62
CA ILE A 77 6.51 1.01 6.55
C ILE A 77 5.14 0.40 6.23
N ALA A 78 5.01 -0.41 5.18
CA ALA A 78 3.75 -1.01 4.76
C ALA A 78 3.13 -1.88 5.86
N LEU A 79 3.91 -2.76 6.50
CA LEU A 79 3.41 -3.62 7.57
C LEU A 79 2.93 -2.81 8.77
N ARG A 80 3.71 -1.79 9.18
CA ARG A 80 3.30 -0.89 10.26
C ARG A 80 1.99 -0.17 9.93
N HIS A 81 1.82 0.32 8.71
CA HIS A 81 0.61 1.05 8.34
C HIS A 81 -0.59 0.11 8.19
N ALA A 82 -0.40 -1.13 7.76
CA ALA A 82 -1.46 -2.13 7.78
C ALA A 82 -1.97 -2.37 9.22
N ASP A 83 -1.09 -2.46 10.24
CA ASP A 83 -1.50 -2.55 11.64
C ASP A 83 -2.31 -1.31 12.07
N LEU A 84 -1.84 -0.12 11.71
CA LEU A 84 -2.50 1.13 12.04
C LEU A 84 -3.87 1.31 11.34
N PHE A 85 -4.01 0.84 10.10
CA PHE A 85 -5.30 0.82 9.41
C PHE A 85 -6.25 -0.22 10.00
N ASP A 86 -5.75 -1.39 10.44
CA ASP A 86 -6.56 -2.37 11.18
C ASP A 86 -7.14 -1.76 12.45
N GLU A 87 -6.33 -1.03 13.24
CA GLU A 87 -6.80 -0.33 14.45
C GLU A 87 -7.90 0.69 14.12
N ILE A 88 -7.73 1.49 13.05
CA ILE A 88 -8.72 2.46 12.61
C ILE A 88 -10.04 1.76 12.24
N VAL A 89 -9.97 0.68 11.48
CA VAL A 89 -11.16 -0.05 11.02
C VAL A 89 -11.82 -0.79 12.18
N ALA A 90 -11.04 -1.37 13.10
CA ALA A 90 -11.55 -2.05 14.28
C ALA A 90 -12.30 -1.09 15.24
N GLY A 91 -11.89 0.19 15.29
CA GLY A 91 -12.61 1.24 16.01
C GLY A 91 -14.04 1.48 15.52
N GLY A 92 -14.30 1.18 14.25
CA GLY A 92 -15.63 1.08 13.62
C GLY A 92 -16.53 2.32 13.75
N GLY A 93 -17.81 2.12 13.47
CA GLY A 93 -18.86 3.10 13.76
C GLY A 93 -18.64 4.49 13.14
N ASP A 94 -18.93 5.52 13.92
CA ASP A 94 -18.84 6.93 13.51
C ASP A 94 -17.41 7.37 13.14
N ALA A 95 -16.38 6.68 13.66
CA ALA A 95 -15.00 6.99 13.34
C ALA A 95 -14.67 6.79 11.84
N LEU A 96 -15.29 5.82 11.19
CA LEU A 96 -15.12 5.57 9.75
C LEU A 96 -15.84 6.61 8.88
N ASP A 97 -16.87 7.25 9.40
CA ASP A 97 -17.65 8.28 8.70
C ASP A 97 -17.10 9.69 8.95
N GLN A 98 -16.11 9.82 9.86
CA GLN A 98 -15.43 11.10 10.12
C GLN A 98 -14.80 11.64 8.84
N LEU A 99 -15.00 12.94 8.57
CA LEU A 99 -14.45 13.61 7.40
C LEU A 99 -13.05 14.14 7.67
N VAL A 100 -12.11 13.76 6.82
CA VAL A 100 -10.73 14.22 6.80
C VAL A 100 -10.59 15.30 5.73
N SER A 101 -10.18 16.51 6.11
CA SER A 101 -9.87 17.60 5.18
C SER A 101 -8.37 17.58 4.85
N TYR A 102 -8.04 17.67 3.58
CA TYR A 102 -6.65 17.68 3.13
C TYR A 102 -6.48 18.46 1.84
N ARG A 103 -5.23 18.86 1.56
CA ARG A 103 -4.85 19.45 0.28
C ARG A 103 -4.06 18.45 -0.54
N ASN A 104 -4.41 18.29 -1.82
CA ASN A 104 -3.68 17.41 -2.72
C ASN A 104 -2.40 18.07 -3.26
N SER A 105 -1.58 17.28 -4.01
CA SER A 105 -0.33 17.77 -4.62
C SER A 105 -0.53 18.91 -5.64
N ALA A 106 -1.73 19.08 -6.18
CA ALA A 106 -2.08 20.19 -7.06
C ALA A 106 -2.59 21.44 -6.30
N GLY A 107 -2.51 21.43 -4.95
CA GLY A 107 -2.90 22.56 -4.12
C GLY A 107 -4.41 22.73 -3.93
N ARG A 108 -5.23 21.73 -4.32
CA ARG A 108 -6.70 21.77 -4.16
C ARG A 108 -7.15 21.10 -2.88
N ASP A 109 -8.15 21.71 -2.22
CA ASP A 109 -8.71 21.19 -0.97
C ASP A 109 -9.81 20.16 -1.26
N PHE A 110 -9.81 19.09 -0.48
CA PHE A 110 -10.76 17.98 -0.54
C PHE A 110 -11.18 17.53 0.85
N ARG A 111 -12.30 16.80 0.89
CA ARG A 111 -12.78 16.13 2.10
C ARG A 111 -13.28 14.74 1.71
N ASN A 112 -12.82 13.72 2.41
CA ASN A 112 -13.28 12.34 2.26
C ASN A 112 -13.47 11.72 3.63
N SER A 113 -14.35 10.72 3.72
CA SER A 113 -14.48 9.94 4.95
C SER A 113 -13.24 9.08 5.18
N VAL A 114 -12.99 8.72 6.45
CA VAL A 114 -11.95 7.74 6.80
C VAL A 114 -12.19 6.44 6.03
N ARG A 115 -13.43 6.01 5.89
CA ARG A 115 -13.84 4.84 5.10
C ARG A 115 -13.35 4.93 3.65
N ASP A 116 -13.61 6.06 2.96
CA ASP A 116 -13.19 6.26 1.57
C ASP A 116 -11.66 6.21 1.45
N ILE A 117 -10.95 6.75 2.44
CA ILE A 117 -9.49 6.73 2.48
C ILE A 117 -8.98 5.29 2.62
N VAL A 118 -9.53 4.48 3.51
CA VAL A 118 -9.13 3.08 3.68
C VAL A 118 -9.37 2.30 2.38
N ILE A 119 -10.53 2.45 1.75
CA ILE A 119 -10.83 1.82 0.45
C ILE A 119 -9.82 2.30 -0.60
N HIS A 120 -9.57 3.60 -0.67
CA HIS A 120 -8.62 4.16 -1.63
C HIS A 120 -7.22 3.56 -1.46
N VAL A 121 -6.70 3.47 -0.25
CA VAL A 121 -5.35 2.95 0.03
C VAL A 121 -5.23 1.49 -0.43
N THR A 122 -6.20 0.64 -0.11
CA THR A 122 -6.19 -0.77 -0.52
C THR A 122 -6.27 -0.94 -2.04
N MET A 123 -7.10 -0.13 -2.73
CA MET A 123 -7.22 -0.15 -4.19
C MET A 123 -5.97 0.43 -4.87
N HIS A 124 -5.41 1.50 -4.34
CA HIS A 124 -4.17 2.12 -4.83
C HIS A 124 -3.01 1.13 -4.76
N GLY A 125 -2.85 0.43 -3.63
CA GLY A 125 -1.87 -0.65 -3.50
C GLY A 125 -2.07 -1.73 -4.57
N SER A 126 -3.31 -2.21 -4.79
CA SER A 126 -3.62 -3.22 -5.80
C SER A 126 -3.26 -2.77 -7.22
N TYR A 127 -3.55 -1.51 -7.58
CA TYR A 127 -3.17 -0.94 -8.87
C TYR A 127 -1.66 -0.96 -9.09
N HIS A 128 -0.87 -0.52 -8.11
CA HIS A 128 0.58 -0.47 -8.21
C HIS A 128 1.23 -1.85 -8.12
N ARG A 129 0.68 -2.80 -7.37
CA ARG A 129 1.15 -4.20 -7.37
C ARG A 129 1.03 -4.85 -8.74
N GLY A 130 -0.01 -4.54 -9.50
CA GLY A 130 -0.11 -4.94 -10.91
C GLY A 130 1.01 -4.36 -11.79
N GLN A 131 1.42 -3.12 -11.55
CA GLN A 131 2.58 -2.50 -12.24
C GLN A 131 3.89 -3.20 -11.85
N ILE A 132 4.10 -3.48 -10.56
CA ILE A 132 5.27 -4.20 -10.05
C ILE A 132 5.35 -5.58 -10.72
N ALA A 133 4.26 -6.35 -10.73
CA ALA A 133 4.22 -7.68 -11.37
C ALA A 133 4.62 -7.62 -12.85
N ARG A 134 4.15 -6.61 -13.59
CA ARG A 134 4.55 -6.38 -14.99
C ARG A 134 6.04 -6.08 -15.13
N LEU A 135 6.59 -5.24 -14.25
CA LEU A 135 8.00 -4.84 -14.28
C LEU A 135 8.92 -6.01 -13.93
N VAL A 136 8.58 -6.80 -12.92
CA VAL A 136 9.32 -8.01 -12.53
C VAL A 136 9.35 -9.02 -13.69
N ARG A 137 8.17 -9.27 -14.32
CA ARG A 137 8.11 -10.18 -15.48
C ARG A 137 8.95 -9.67 -16.65
N ALA A 138 8.91 -8.37 -16.94
CA ALA A 138 9.70 -7.77 -18.02
C ALA A 138 11.22 -7.86 -17.76
N ALA A 139 11.64 -7.98 -16.50
CA ALA A 139 13.02 -8.21 -16.10
C ALA A 139 13.40 -9.71 -16.05
N GLY A 140 12.49 -10.62 -16.43
CA GLY A 140 12.73 -12.07 -16.41
C GLY A 140 12.57 -12.72 -15.03
N GLY A 141 12.03 -11.98 -14.05
CA GLY A 141 11.75 -12.51 -12.73
C GLY A 141 10.35 -13.14 -12.61
N GLU A 142 10.11 -13.81 -11.47
CA GLU A 142 8.80 -14.35 -11.12
C GLU A 142 7.93 -13.24 -10.53
N PRO A 143 6.81 -12.85 -11.20
CA PRO A 143 5.96 -11.77 -10.72
C PRO A 143 5.20 -12.18 -9.45
N PRO A 144 5.03 -11.27 -8.46
CA PRO A 144 4.20 -11.55 -7.30
C PRO A 144 2.75 -11.78 -7.71
N TYR A 145 2.12 -12.83 -7.15
CA TYR A 145 0.71 -13.10 -7.34
C TYR A 145 -0.07 -12.65 -6.11
N THR A 146 -0.80 -11.55 -6.24
CA THR A 146 -1.43 -10.84 -5.11
C THR A 146 -2.94 -10.63 -5.28
N ASP A 147 -3.62 -11.51 -6.04
CA ASP A 147 -5.06 -11.43 -6.22
C ASP A 147 -5.82 -11.68 -4.91
N TYR A 148 -6.89 -10.92 -4.68
CA TYR A 148 -7.71 -11.02 -3.48
C TYR A 148 -8.27 -12.44 -3.26
N ILE A 149 -8.69 -13.12 -4.33
CA ILE A 149 -9.20 -14.48 -4.21
C ILE A 149 -8.12 -15.48 -3.73
N GLN A 150 -6.85 -15.23 -4.04
CA GLN A 150 -5.75 -16.04 -3.54
C GLN A 150 -5.57 -15.87 -2.03
N TYR A 151 -5.67 -14.64 -1.53
CA TYR A 151 -5.67 -14.35 -0.10
C TYR A 151 -6.80 -15.10 0.63
N GLN A 152 -8.01 -15.09 0.09
CA GLN A 152 -9.17 -15.80 0.65
C GLN A 152 -9.03 -17.33 0.65
N ARG A 153 -8.10 -17.88 -0.10
CA ARG A 153 -7.84 -19.33 -0.16
C ARG A 153 -6.73 -19.80 0.78
N LEU A 154 -6.02 -18.89 1.43
CA LEU A 154 -4.91 -19.28 2.33
C LEU A 154 -5.38 -20.21 3.47
N ASP A 155 -6.59 -20.01 3.99
CA ASP A 155 -7.17 -20.83 5.04
C ASP A 155 -7.77 -22.16 4.53
N GLN A 156 -7.70 -22.43 3.22
CA GLN A 156 -8.24 -23.62 2.56
C GLN A 156 -7.14 -24.61 2.12
N LEU A 157 -5.87 -24.25 2.29
CA LEU A 157 -4.68 -25.03 1.96
C LEU A 157 -4.08 -25.66 3.20
#